data_af70603a492809c4629713c3b046aff1
#
_entry.id   af70603a492809c4629713c3b046aff1
#
_cell.length_a   1.000
_cell.length_b   1.000
_cell.length_c   1.000
_cell.angle_alpha   90.00
_cell.angle_beta   90.00
_cell.angle_gamma   90.00
#
_symmetry.space_group_name_H-M   'P 1'
#
loop_
_entity.id
_entity.type
_entity.pdbx_description
1 polymer ?
#
loop_
_entity_poly.entity_id
_entity_poly.type
_entity_poly.pdbx_seq_one_letter_code
_entity_poly.pdbx_strand_id
1 'polypeptide(L)'
;NSEKCVFLQRIKYLILNNMKKERYLEDDFNGFVEELINLSRLEVKEEGISKRMLAKGYDSLSDKQKYVFDKAIEKNAVDKCQRCGIDIPWCEMLEALDNGGYCNYCHHMMEKINKE
;
A
#
# COMPACT_ATOMS: atom_id res chain seq x y z
N ASN A 1 1.61 20.76 24.52
CA ASN A 1 2.59 21.52 23.75
C ASN A 1 2.65 21.06 22.31
N SER A 2 2.41 22.00 21.40
CA SER A 2 2.34 21.75 19.96
C SER A 2 3.63 21.17 19.38
N GLU A 3 4.78 21.54 19.94
CA GLU A 3 6.08 21.04 19.47
C GLU A 3 6.27 19.55 19.73
N LYS A 4 5.83 19.04 20.87
CA LYS A 4 5.89 17.60 21.19
C LYS A 4 4.97 16.80 20.29
N CYS A 5 3.78 17.31 19.99
CA CYS A 5 2.84 16.64 19.09
C CYS A 5 3.39 16.55 17.66
N VAL A 6 4.02 17.63 17.17
CA VAL A 6 4.62 17.65 15.83
C VAL A 6 5.78 16.67 15.74
N PHE A 7 6.63 16.61 16.77
CA PHE A 7 7.77 15.70 16.83
C PHE A 7 7.31 14.24 16.83
N LEU A 8 6.30 13.90 17.63
CA LEU A 8 5.72 12.56 17.69
C LEU A 8 5.10 12.14 16.35
N GLN A 9 4.42 13.07 15.67
CA GLN A 9 3.84 12.82 14.36
C GLN A 9 4.92 12.53 13.32
N ARG A 10 6.05 13.25 13.34
CA ARG A 10 7.18 13.01 12.45
C ARG A 10 7.81 11.65 12.69
N ILE A 11 7.97 11.25 13.95
CA ILE A 11 8.52 9.93 14.31
C ILE A 11 7.58 8.83 13.80
N LYS A 12 6.27 8.95 14.03
CA LYS A 12 5.28 7.99 13.55
C LYS A 12 5.32 7.87 12.03
N TYR A 13 5.42 9.00 11.33
CA TYR A 13 5.48 9.01 9.87
C TYR A 13 6.73 8.30 9.37
N LEU A 14 7.89 8.56 9.97
CA LEU A 14 9.15 7.91 9.60
C LEU A 14 9.12 6.41 9.87
N ILE A 15 8.57 5.99 11.01
CA ILE A 15 8.43 4.58 11.37
C ILE A 15 7.51 3.86 10.38
N LEU A 16 6.35 4.47 10.07
CA LEU A 16 5.39 3.91 9.11
C LEU A 16 6.01 3.78 7.71
N ASN A 17 6.76 4.81 7.26
CA ASN A 17 7.44 4.76 5.97
C ASN A 17 8.50 3.67 5.92
N ASN A 18 9.26 3.49 6.99
CA ASN A 18 10.27 2.43 7.06
C ASN A 18 9.64 1.04 7.01
N MET A 19 8.53 0.84 7.70
CA MET A 19 7.78 -0.42 7.67
C MET A 19 7.22 -0.71 6.28
N LYS A 20 6.69 0.31 5.60
CA LYS A 20 6.17 0.17 4.23
C LYS A 20 7.29 -0.15 3.24
N LYS A 21 8.47 0.44 3.40
CA LYS A 21 9.62 0.18 2.53
C LYS A 21 10.09 -1.26 2.64
N GLU A 22 10.06 -1.84 3.84
CA GLU A 22 10.37 -3.25 4.02
C GLU A 22 9.42 -4.14 3.25
N ARG A 23 8.13 -3.78 3.20
CA ARG A 23 7.13 -4.52 2.45
C ARG A 23 7.32 -4.42 0.94
N TYR A 24 8.00 -3.39 0.45
CA TYR A 24 8.30 -3.26 -0.98
C TYR A 24 9.31 -4.31 -1.47
N LEU A 25 10.02 -4.97 -0.57
CA LEU A 25 10.94 -6.07 -0.89
C LEU A 25 10.23 -7.42 -1.01
N GLU A 26 8.95 -7.50 -0.69
CA GLU A 26 8.17 -8.73 -0.81
C GLU A 26 8.02 -9.13 -2.28
N ASP A 27 8.01 -10.43 -2.55
CA ASP A 27 8.02 -10.97 -3.92
C ASP A 27 6.81 -10.54 -4.74
N ASP A 28 5.66 -10.34 -4.11
CA ASP A 28 4.40 -10.01 -4.79
C ASP A 28 4.17 -8.50 -4.97
N PHE A 29 5.08 -7.67 -4.46
CA PHE A 29 4.90 -6.21 -4.55
C PHE A 29 4.96 -5.71 -6.00
N ASN A 30 5.92 -6.18 -6.78
CA ASN A 30 6.05 -5.76 -8.19
C ASN A 30 4.80 -6.12 -9.00
N GLY A 31 4.23 -7.30 -8.75
CA GLY A 31 2.98 -7.70 -9.38
C GLY A 31 1.82 -6.77 -9.03
N PHE A 32 1.75 -6.33 -7.78
CA PHE A 32 0.75 -5.36 -7.32
C PHE A 32 0.88 -4.04 -8.07
N VAL A 33 2.11 -3.52 -8.22
CA VAL A 33 2.35 -2.27 -8.95
C VAL A 33 1.97 -2.41 -10.42
N GLU A 34 2.31 -3.53 -11.05
CA GLU A 34 1.92 -3.82 -12.44
C GLU A 34 0.41 -3.83 -12.61
N GLU A 35 -0.32 -4.41 -11.67
CA GLU A 35 -1.79 -4.41 -11.70
C GLU A 35 -2.37 -3.01 -11.60
N LEU A 36 -1.79 -2.16 -10.75
CA LEU A 36 -2.23 -0.76 -10.65
C LEU A 36 -2.07 -0.03 -11.98
N ILE A 37 -0.98 -0.27 -12.67
CA ILE A 37 -0.73 0.31 -13.99
C ILE A 37 -1.75 -0.22 -15.01
N ASN A 38 -1.94 -1.53 -15.05
CA ASN A 38 -2.84 -2.19 -16.00
C ASN A 38 -4.30 -1.79 -15.82
N LEU A 39 -4.71 -1.55 -14.57
CA LEU A 39 -6.08 -1.15 -14.24
C LEU A 39 -6.30 0.36 -14.32
N SER A 40 -5.28 1.11 -14.71
CA SER A 40 -5.32 2.58 -14.81
C SER A 40 -5.73 3.27 -13.51
N ARG A 41 -5.29 2.72 -12.39
CA ARG A 41 -5.56 3.28 -11.05
C ARG A 41 -4.59 4.39 -10.67
N LEU A 42 -3.57 4.62 -11.46
CA LEU A 42 -2.54 5.64 -11.21
C LEU A 42 -2.71 6.81 -12.18
N GLU A 43 -2.43 8.01 -11.70
CA GLU A 43 -2.34 9.19 -12.55
C GLU A 43 -1.11 9.07 -13.46
N VAL A 44 -1.07 9.83 -14.54
CA VAL A 44 0.01 9.77 -15.55
C VAL A 44 1.39 9.89 -14.90
N LYS A 45 1.55 10.84 -13.98
CA LYS A 45 2.81 11.07 -13.26
C LYS A 45 3.17 9.87 -12.37
N GLU A 46 2.18 9.36 -11.63
CA GLU A 46 2.36 8.20 -10.75
C GLU A 46 2.71 6.95 -11.55
N GLU A 47 2.07 6.77 -12.69
CA GLU A 47 2.34 5.64 -13.58
C GLU A 47 3.77 5.66 -14.11
N GLY A 48 4.26 6.83 -14.56
CA GLY A 48 5.63 6.98 -15.03
C GLY A 48 6.65 6.65 -13.97
N ILE A 49 6.43 7.13 -12.74
CA ILE A 49 7.32 6.86 -11.60
C ILE A 49 7.28 5.35 -11.24
N SER A 50 6.10 4.74 -11.27
CA SER A 50 5.93 3.32 -10.98
C SER A 50 6.64 2.44 -12.01
N LYS A 51 6.58 2.79 -13.28
CA LYS A 51 7.30 2.08 -14.34
C LYS A 51 8.81 2.18 -14.13
N ARG A 52 9.31 3.35 -13.72
CA ARG A 52 10.73 3.52 -13.41
C ARG A 52 11.15 2.65 -12.23
N MET A 53 10.31 2.59 -11.19
CA MET A 53 10.55 1.74 -10.02
C MET A 53 10.65 0.27 -10.43
N LEU A 54 9.75 -0.21 -11.28
CA LEU A 54 9.76 -1.59 -11.76
C LEU A 54 11.01 -1.90 -12.59
N ALA A 55 11.49 -0.93 -13.38
CA ALA A 55 12.64 -1.12 -14.26
C ALA A 55 13.98 -1.00 -13.53
N LYS A 56 14.11 -0.04 -12.61
CA LYS A 56 15.39 0.32 -12.00
C LYS A 56 15.42 0.20 -10.48
N GLY A 57 14.29 -0.11 -9.84
CA GLY A 57 14.19 -0.24 -8.40
C GLY A 57 13.78 1.04 -7.69
N TYR A 58 13.29 0.90 -6.48
CA TYR A 58 12.81 2.02 -5.66
C TYR A 58 13.91 3.06 -5.40
N ASP A 59 15.13 2.59 -5.13
CA ASP A 59 16.26 3.46 -4.79
C ASP A 59 16.70 4.37 -5.96
N SER A 60 16.30 4.05 -7.20
CA SER A 60 16.59 4.88 -8.36
C SER A 60 15.75 6.15 -8.42
N LEU A 61 14.68 6.22 -7.61
CA LEU A 61 13.78 7.36 -7.59
C LEU A 61 14.39 8.51 -6.78
N SER A 62 14.12 9.75 -7.22
CA SER A 62 14.48 10.94 -6.43
C SER A 62 13.58 11.01 -5.19
N ASP A 63 13.93 11.88 -4.23
CA ASP A 63 13.13 12.03 -3.01
C ASP A 63 11.70 12.45 -3.33
N LYS A 64 11.51 13.34 -4.28
CA LYS A 64 10.17 13.75 -4.72
C LYS A 64 9.40 12.61 -5.39
N GLN A 65 10.09 11.81 -6.21
CA GLN A 65 9.49 10.66 -6.86
C GLN A 65 9.10 9.59 -5.85
N LYS A 66 9.96 9.34 -4.85
CA LYS A 66 9.64 8.42 -3.75
C LYS A 66 8.39 8.86 -3.01
N TYR A 67 8.27 10.14 -2.72
CA TYR A 67 7.10 10.69 -2.04
C TYR A 67 5.82 10.45 -2.87
N VAL A 68 5.86 10.77 -4.16
CA VAL A 68 4.71 10.58 -5.06
C VAL A 68 4.34 9.09 -5.15
N PHE A 69 5.35 8.23 -5.30
CA PHE A 69 5.15 6.78 -5.37
C PHE A 69 4.53 6.24 -4.07
N ASP A 70 5.08 6.62 -2.92
CA ASP A 70 4.58 6.17 -1.62
C ASP A 70 3.13 6.59 -1.40
N LYS A 71 2.77 7.81 -1.81
CA LYS A 71 1.38 8.29 -1.72
C LYS A 71 0.45 7.52 -2.66
N ALA A 72 0.91 7.20 -3.85
CA ALA A 72 0.13 6.41 -4.81
C ALA A 72 -0.15 5.01 -4.28
N ILE A 73 0.85 4.36 -3.68
CA ILE A 73 0.69 3.05 -3.06
C ILE A 73 -0.28 3.14 -1.87
N GLU A 74 -0.13 4.15 -1.03
CA GLU A 74 -0.98 4.36 0.14
C GLU A 74 -2.46 4.51 -0.23
N LYS A 75 -2.76 5.23 -1.32
CA LYS A 75 -4.13 5.40 -1.83
C LYS A 75 -4.74 4.09 -2.30
N ASN A 76 -3.93 3.16 -2.76
CA ASN A 76 -4.37 1.91 -3.35
C ASN A 76 -4.07 0.69 -2.48
N ALA A 77 -3.76 0.91 -1.21
CA ALA A 77 -3.41 -0.16 -0.29
C ALA A 77 -4.23 -0.06 0.99
N VAL A 78 -4.49 -1.21 1.59
CA VAL A 78 -5.09 -1.32 2.92
C VAL A 78 -3.96 -1.63 3.89
N ASP A 79 -3.84 -0.86 4.96
CA ASP A 79 -2.77 -1.00 5.92
C ASP A 79 -2.85 -2.35 6.64
N LYS A 80 -4.02 -2.67 7.19
CA LYS A 80 -4.27 -3.93 7.90
C LYS A 80 -5.71 -4.36 7.68
N CYS A 81 -5.96 -5.66 7.78
CA CYS A 81 -7.32 -6.17 7.74
C CYS A 81 -8.16 -5.54 8.85
N GLN A 82 -9.33 -5.03 8.49
CA GLN A 82 -10.24 -4.35 9.40
C GLN A 82 -10.81 -5.27 10.48
N ARG A 83 -10.79 -6.58 10.26
CA ARG A 83 -11.36 -7.55 11.19
C ARG A 83 -10.31 -8.26 12.04
N CYS A 84 -9.27 -8.83 11.44
CA CYS A 84 -8.27 -9.62 12.16
C CYS A 84 -6.95 -8.88 12.41
N GLY A 85 -6.72 -7.74 11.77
CA GLY A 85 -5.55 -6.90 12.01
C GLY A 85 -4.25 -7.39 11.40
N ILE A 86 -4.28 -8.42 10.55
CA ILE A 86 -3.07 -8.90 9.88
C ILE A 86 -2.68 -7.97 8.72
N ASP A 87 -1.41 -7.99 8.37
CA ASP A 87 -0.95 -7.30 7.15
C ASP A 87 -1.50 -8.05 5.94
N ILE A 88 -2.12 -7.30 5.01
CA ILE A 88 -2.71 -7.90 3.81
C ILE A 88 -1.60 -8.12 2.79
N PRO A 89 -1.43 -9.35 2.25
CA PRO A 89 -0.45 -9.59 1.19
C PRO A 89 -0.72 -8.74 -0.04
N TRP A 90 0.35 -8.34 -0.74
CA TRP A 90 0.20 -7.50 -1.93
C TRP A 90 -0.67 -8.17 -3.01
N CYS A 91 -0.62 -9.48 -3.13
CA CYS A 91 -1.45 -10.20 -4.10
C CYS A 91 -2.95 -10.17 -3.78
N GLU A 92 -3.32 -9.87 -2.54
CA GLU A 92 -4.72 -9.73 -2.11
C GLU A 92 -5.15 -8.26 -1.96
N MET A 93 -4.23 -7.32 -2.14
CA MET A 93 -4.44 -5.91 -1.78
C MET A 93 -5.59 -5.27 -2.55
N LEU A 94 -5.66 -5.47 -3.87
CA LEU A 94 -6.72 -4.87 -4.68
C LEU A 94 -8.10 -5.44 -4.33
N GLU A 95 -8.17 -6.74 -4.09
CA GLU A 95 -9.41 -7.38 -3.64
C GLU A 95 -9.83 -6.85 -2.27
N ALA A 96 -8.86 -6.64 -1.37
CA ALA A 96 -9.13 -6.09 -0.05
C ALA A 96 -9.70 -4.68 -0.12
N LEU A 97 -9.19 -3.84 -1.03
CA LEU A 97 -9.74 -2.50 -1.25
C LEU A 97 -11.20 -2.56 -1.68
N ASP A 98 -11.51 -3.45 -2.62
CA ASP A 98 -12.87 -3.61 -3.15
C ASP A 98 -13.81 -4.23 -2.11
N ASN A 99 -13.28 -5.00 -1.17
CA ASN A 99 -14.04 -5.69 -0.11
C ASN A 99 -14.27 -4.84 1.14
N GLY A 100 -13.76 -3.60 1.16
CA GLY A 100 -13.91 -2.72 2.32
C GLY A 100 -12.79 -2.83 3.34
N GLY A 101 -11.65 -3.42 2.97
CA GLY A 101 -10.47 -3.48 3.82
C GLY A 101 -10.29 -4.78 4.59
N TYR A 102 -10.82 -5.88 4.09
CA TYR A 102 -10.71 -7.20 4.72
C TYR A 102 -9.79 -8.12 3.93
N CYS A 103 -9.00 -8.95 4.62
CA CYS A 103 -8.24 -9.99 3.95
C CYS A 103 -9.20 -11.06 3.39
N ASN A 104 -8.70 -11.90 2.48
CA ASN A 104 -9.56 -12.89 1.81
C ASN A 104 -10.26 -13.82 2.80
N TYR A 105 -9.56 -14.25 3.83
CA TYR A 105 -10.13 -15.13 4.86
C TYR A 105 -11.30 -14.45 5.58
N CYS A 106 -11.10 -13.21 6.05
CA CYS A 106 -12.13 -12.49 6.79
C CYS A 106 -13.31 -12.13 5.90
N HIS A 107 -13.06 -11.75 4.64
CA HIS A 107 -14.12 -11.49 3.67
C HIS A 107 -14.99 -12.73 3.45
N HIS A 108 -14.35 -13.89 3.27
CA HIS A 108 -15.04 -15.16 3.09
C HIS A 108 -15.90 -15.53 4.32
N MET A 109 -15.34 -15.33 5.52
CA MET A 109 -16.06 -15.60 6.77
C MET A 109 -17.28 -14.69 6.94
N MET A 110 -17.14 -13.40 6.56
CA MET A 110 -18.24 -12.45 6.63
C MET A 110 -19.34 -12.78 5.64
N GLU A 111 -19.00 -13.26 4.44
CA GLU A 111 -19.99 -13.73 3.47
C GLU A 111 -20.79 -14.90 4.00
N LYS A 112 -20.14 -15.85 4.68
CA LYS A 112 -20.82 -16.99 5.30
C LYS A 112 -21.82 -16.55 6.36
N ILE A 113 -21.43 -15.59 7.19
CA ILE A 113 -22.30 -15.05 8.24
C ILE A 113 -23.54 -14.39 7.61
N ASN A 114 -23.35 -13.62 6.54
CA ASN A 114 -24.44 -12.92 5.87
C ASN A 114 -25.40 -13.87 5.13
N LYS A 115 -24.95 -15.07 4.76
CA LYS A 115 -25.79 -16.06 4.08
C LYS A 115 -26.64 -16.88 5.04
N GLU A 116 -26.33 -16.86 6.31
CA GLU A 116 -27.09 -17.51 7.36
C GLU A 116 -28.14 -16.54 7.93
#